data_79653d882b8f19b46e87394d42c134f5
#
_entry.id   79653d882b8f19b46e87394d42c134f5
#
_cell.length_a   1.000
_cell.length_b   1.000
_cell.length_c   1.000
_cell.angle_alpha   90.00
_cell.angle_beta   90.00
_cell.angle_gamma   90.00
#
_symmetry.space_group_name_H-M   'P 1'
#
loop_
_entity.id
_entity.type
_entity.pdbx_description
1 polymer ?
#
loop_
_entity_poly.entity_id
_entity_poly.type
_entity_poly.pdbx_seq_one_letter_code
_entity_poly.pdbx_strand_id
1 'polypeptide(L)'
;MDQYNQDEMTIDLTKVFENFLRGFKRMWKTVLLLVLVGMVALEMKEILFFNTTYTSEAVFVPSADIEDTYYYDSTQASSTKANLVDTFNSILTSKEMKNIVKDVLNVNKIPAKISATQVENTNLVVLKVTATNAKDAYDVATAITNNCDALTKDAMQDVSITLLDKPTMPQKADASPNYLKAGLMGGLIGLGASALLLIVLAIFRRTVLDKNDVRETLGLDYVAKIPYVEKNKTNNPGLLVNGSFIRGDFKHSFHNIRIKMEQDHRKNKNSVYMITSTVPNEGKTMVSINTAITLGQKGYKVCLVDLDMRNPSVEKTMRYANIHRTSLDYIKDKDVKLEQCIVSMDDIDVVFGSDISVDGSTELSKPRLSHLIENLREIYDFVIVDTSPLYMMEDALLVAKHVDSAVVVVKQDYATTTDILDSVDELHETLPEIVGVVINSYKKPFYSQESAGGYGYGYGYGYGYGYGRNK
;
A
#
# COMPACT_ATOMS: atom_id res chain seq x y z
N MET A 1 15.91 7.28 -38.87
CA MET A 1 15.49 5.88 -38.91
C MET A 1 15.62 5.36 -37.48
N ASP A 2 14.51 5.21 -36.89
CA ASP A 2 14.21 5.12 -35.49
C ASP A 2 14.66 3.78 -34.90
N GLN A 3 15.51 3.86 -33.90
CA GLN A 3 15.63 2.78 -32.92
C GLN A 3 14.67 3.13 -31.77
N TYR A 4 13.42 2.74 -31.90
CA TYR A 4 12.57 2.47 -30.75
C TYR A 4 13.18 1.29 -29.99
N ASN A 5 13.99 1.59 -29.00
CA ASN A 5 14.31 0.63 -27.95
C ASN A 5 12.98 0.30 -27.27
N GLN A 6 12.49 -0.91 -27.51
CA GLN A 6 11.52 -1.55 -26.64
C GLN A 6 12.21 -1.68 -25.28
N ASP A 7 11.98 -0.71 -24.41
CA ASP A 7 12.31 -0.84 -22.99
C ASP A 7 11.57 -2.07 -22.47
N GLU A 8 12.29 -3.18 -22.39
CA GLU A 8 11.89 -4.31 -21.58
C GLU A 8 11.62 -3.74 -20.20
N MET A 9 10.38 -3.82 -19.76
CA MET A 9 9.91 -3.32 -18.48
C MET A 9 10.54 -4.17 -17.37
N THR A 10 11.81 -3.91 -17.06
CA THR A 10 12.52 -4.58 -15.97
C THR A 10 11.90 -4.12 -14.65
N ILE A 11 11.12 -5.01 -14.04
CA ILE A 11 10.52 -4.77 -12.72
C ILE A 11 11.61 -4.89 -11.68
N ASP A 12 12.06 -3.75 -11.13
CA ASP A 12 12.97 -3.74 -10.00
C ASP A 12 12.25 -4.20 -8.72
N LEU A 13 12.44 -5.45 -8.37
CA LEU A 13 11.82 -6.09 -7.19
C LEU A 13 12.13 -5.34 -5.89
N THR A 14 13.27 -4.66 -5.81
CA THR A 14 13.65 -3.87 -4.62
C THR A 14 12.78 -2.63 -4.48
N LYS A 15 12.51 -1.95 -5.60
CA LYS A 15 11.58 -0.81 -5.63
C LYS A 15 10.14 -1.24 -5.35
N VAL A 16 9.70 -2.37 -5.90
CA VAL A 16 8.37 -2.95 -5.63
C VAL A 16 8.22 -3.26 -4.15
N PHE A 17 9.21 -3.87 -3.53
CA PHE A 17 9.20 -4.18 -2.09
C PHE A 17 9.14 -2.91 -1.22
N GLU A 18 9.93 -1.88 -1.55
CA GLU A 18 9.87 -0.58 -0.86
C GLU A 18 8.49 0.06 -0.99
N ASN A 19 7.93 0.09 -2.22
CA ASN A 19 6.59 0.61 -2.48
C ASN A 19 5.52 -0.17 -1.72
N PHE A 20 5.67 -1.49 -1.60
CA PHE A 20 4.80 -2.35 -0.78
C PHE A 20 4.84 -1.94 0.70
N LEU A 21 6.04 -1.80 1.29
CA LEU A 21 6.18 -1.39 2.70
C LEU A 21 5.62 0.01 2.96
N ARG A 22 5.84 0.95 2.03
CA ARG A 22 5.27 2.30 2.11
C ARG A 22 3.75 2.28 1.94
N GLY A 23 3.25 1.47 0.99
CA GLY A 23 1.83 1.21 0.80
C GLY A 23 1.17 0.65 2.05
N PHE A 24 1.78 -0.34 2.69
CA PHE A 24 1.31 -0.92 3.94
C PHE A 24 1.21 0.12 5.06
N LYS A 25 2.27 0.92 5.29
CA LYS A 25 2.26 2.00 6.29
C LYS A 25 1.16 3.04 6.04
N ARG A 26 0.86 3.33 4.79
CA ARG A 26 -0.16 4.31 4.39
C ARG A 26 -1.57 3.74 4.50
N MET A 27 -1.76 2.46 4.11
CA MET A 27 -3.06 1.81 3.96
C MET A 27 -3.35 0.75 5.03
N TRP A 28 -2.65 0.76 6.17
CA TRP A 28 -2.81 -0.25 7.22
C TRP A 28 -4.26 -0.38 7.74
N LYS A 29 -5.00 0.73 7.74
CA LYS A 29 -6.44 0.74 8.09
C LYS A 29 -7.27 -0.04 7.08
N THR A 30 -6.97 0.07 5.79
CA THR A 30 -7.64 -0.70 4.73
C THR A 30 -7.30 -2.18 4.84
N VAL A 31 -6.04 -2.52 5.14
CA VAL A 31 -5.61 -3.90 5.41
C VAL A 31 -6.40 -4.48 6.58
N LEU A 32 -6.47 -3.76 7.71
CA LEU A 32 -7.23 -4.18 8.88
C LEU A 32 -8.71 -4.38 8.55
N LEU A 33 -9.31 -3.46 7.78
CA LEU A 33 -10.71 -3.57 7.35
C LEU A 33 -10.94 -4.84 6.51
N LEU A 34 -10.08 -5.15 5.54
CA LEU A 34 -10.22 -6.34 4.70
C LEU A 34 -10.08 -7.63 5.52
N VAL A 35 -9.18 -7.66 6.49
CA VAL A 35 -9.04 -8.80 7.43
C VAL A 35 -10.31 -8.98 8.25
N LEU A 36 -10.86 -7.91 8.81
CA LEU A 36 -12.11 -7.97 9.59
C LEU A 36 -13.31 -8.41 8.73
N VAL A 37 -13.42 -7.87 7.53
CA VAL A 37 -14.49 -8.28 6.59
C VAL A 37 -14.37 -9.77 6.25
N GLY A 38 -13.16 -10.26 6.00
CA GLY A 38 -12.91 -11.67 5.74
C GLY A 38 -13.31 -12.57 6.92
N MET A 39 -12.96 -12.18 8.16
CA MET A 39 -13.35 -12.89 9.38
C MET A 39 -14.87 -12.98 9.50
N VAL A 40 -15.56 -11.85 9.45
CA VAL A 40 -17.03 -11.77 9.60
C VAL A 40 -17.74 -12.54 8.48
N ALA A 41 -17.26 -12.46 7.27
CA ALA A 41 -17.88 -13.16 6.12
C ALA A 41 -17.87 -14.67 6.28
N LEU A 42 -16.76 -15.28 6.73
CA LEU A 42 -16.69 -16.72 6.94
C LEU A 42 -17.40 -17.17 8.22
N GLU A 43 -17.40 -16.37 9.28
CA GLU A 43 -18.21 -16.64 10.47
C GLU A 43 -19.72 -16.59 10.13
N MET A 44 -20.16 -15.60 9.38
CA MET A 44 -21.54 -15.48 8.93
C MET A 44 -21.94 -16.65 8.01
N LYS A 45 -21.05 -17.08 7.11
CA LYS A 45 -21.25 -18.27 6.30
C LYS A 45 -21.48 -19.51 7.20
N GLU A 46 -20.69 -19.68 8.24
CA GLU A 46 -20.82 -20.80 9.18
C GLU A 46 -22.16 -20.71 9.93
N ILE A 47 -22.56 -19.53 10.39
CA ILE A 47 -23.85 -19.32 11.08
C ILE A 47 -25.03 -19.64 10.16
N LEU A 48 -25.01 -19.23 8.91
CA LEU A 48 -26.15 -19.34 8.00
C LEU A 48 -26.26 -20.71 7.31
N PHE A 49 -25.13 -21.38 7.07
CA PHE A 49 -25.08 -22.58 6.23
C PHE A 49 -24.59 -23.83 6.94
N PHE A 50 -24.23 -23.74 8.23
CA PHE A 50 -23.86 -24.94 8.99
C PHE A 50 -25.09 -25.78 9.32
N ASN A 51 -25.10 -27.00 8.84
CA ASN A 51 -26.14 -27.97 9.20
C ASN A 51 -25.57 -28.93 10.23
N THR A 52 -26.17 -28.93 11.41
CA THR A 52 -25.89 -29.97 12.44
C THR A 52 -26.31 -31.31 11.92
N THR A 53 -25.50 -32.33 12.15
CA THR A 53 -25.81 -33.72 11.81
C THR A 53 -25.79 -34.58 13.07
N TYR A 54 -26.68 -35.56 13.09
CA TYR A 54 -26.82 -36.55 14.16
C TYR A 54 -26.74 -37.93 13.55
N THR A 55 -25.92 -38.82 14.10
CA THR A 55 -25.77 -40.18 13.59
C THR A 55 -26.25 -41.16 14.60
N SER A 56 -27.17 -42.05 14.19
CA SER A 56 -27.56 -43.25 14.92
C SER A 56 -26.89 -44.46 14.28
N GLU A 57 -26.30 -45.30 15.08
CA GLU A 57 -25.57 -46.48 14.65
C GLU A 57 -26.27 -47.77 15.16
N ALA A 58 -26.20 -48.83 14.35
CA ALA A 58 -26.54 -50.18 14.72
C ALA A 58 -25.48 -51.16 14.24
N VAL A 59 -25.19 -52.18 14.99
CA VAL A 59 -24.15 -53.15 14.64
C VAL A 59 -24.79 -54.54 14.46
N PHE A 60 -24.49 -55.14 13.33
CA PHE A 60 -25.02 -56.47 12.95
C PHE A 60 -23.87 -57.44 12.73
N VAL A 61 -24.18 -58.73 13.00
CA VAL A 61 -23.31 -59.87 12.70
C VAL A 61 -24.09 -60.84 11.79
N PRO A 62 -23.89 -60.78 10.48
CA PRO A 62 -24.43 -61.81 9.58
C PRO A 62 -23.64 -63.10 9.77
N SER A 63 -24.36 -64.21 9.95
CA SER A 63 -23.80 -65.56 10.05
C SER A 63 -24.59 -66.53 9.15
N ALA A 64 -23.89 -67.39 8.45
CA ALA A 64 -24.52 -68.47 7.68
C ALA A 64 -24.70 -69.71 8.58
N ASP A 65 -25.89 -70.27 8.63
CA ASP A 65 -26.15 -71.57 9.25
C ASP A 65 -25.57 -72.68 8.33
N ILE A 66 -24.30 -72.97 8.57
CA ILE A 66 -23.66 -74.07 7.85
C ILE A 66 -23.92 -75.30 8.68
N GLU A 67 -25.00 -76.04 8.36
CA GLU A 67 -25.13 -77.41 8.90
C GLU A 67 -24.00 -78.26 8.36
N ASP A 68 -23.33 -78.94 9.29
CA ASP A 68 -22.23 -79.92 9.18
C ASP A 68 -21.94 -80.46 7.80
N THR A 69 -20.96 -79.88 7.11
CA THR A 69 -20.26 -80.60 6.07
C THR A 69 -18.75 -80.50 6.36
N TYR A 70 -18.20 -81.57 6.87
CA TYR A 70 -16.78 -81.83 6.99
C TYR A 70 -16.10 -81.63 5.64
N TYR A 71 -15.05 -80.80 5.59
CA TYR A 71 -14.23 -80.42 4.46
C TYR A 71 -14.60 -79.08 3.80
N TYR A 72 -14.22 -78.02 4.44
CA TYR A 72 -14.04 -76.75 3.73
C TYR A 72 -12.60 -76.27 3.83
N ASP A 73 -11.98 -76.04 2.66
CA ASP A 73 -10.70 -75.40 2.51
C ASP A 73 -10.76 -73.97 3.08
N SER A 74 -9.85 -73.58 3.94
CA SER A 74 -9.84 -72.29 4.67
C SER A 74 -9.90 -71.05 3.76
N THR A 75 -9.52 -71.17 2.50
CA THR A 75 -9.59 -70.13 1.47
C THR A 75 -11.01 -69.88 0.95
N GLN A 76 -11.86 -70.93 0.84
CA GLN A 76 -13.24 -70.79 0.38
C GLN A 76 -14.14 -70.23 1.53
N ALA A 77 -13.88 -70.58 2.76
CA ALA A 77 -14.62 -70.04 3.90
C ALA A 77 -14.41 -68.53 4.07
N SER A 78 -13.22 -68.07 3.73
CA SER A 78 -12.91 -66.61 3.78
C SER A 78 -13.62 -65.80 2.70
N SER A 79 -13.66 -66.35 1.46
CA SER A 79 -14.36 -65.69 0.35
C SER A 79 -15.87 -65.67 0.51
N THR A 80 -16.47 -66.75 1.05
CA THR A 80 -17.90 -66.84 1.32
C THR A 80 -18.33 -65.86 2.42
N LYS A 81 -17.50 -65.68 3.46
CA LYS A 81 -17.76 -64.67 4.51
C LYS A 81 -17.72 -63.24 4.01
N ALA A 82 -16.73 -62.91 3.15
CA ALA A 82 -16.64 -61.57 2.57
C ALA A 82 -17.83 -61.27 1.67
N ASN A 83 -18.24 -62.21 0.82
CA ASN A 83 -19.43 -62.07 -0.02
C ASN A 83 -20.72 -61.89 0.80
N LEU A 84 -20.86 -62.59 1.95
CA LEU A 84 -21.99 -62.46 2.85
C LEU A 84 -22.13 -61.05 3.39
N VAL A 85 -21.03 -60.48 3.87
CA VAL A 85 -20.99 -59.13 4.45
C VAL A 85 -21.30 -58.08 3.41
N ASP A 86 -20.68 -58.17 2.21
CA ASP A 86 -20.90 -57.24 1.12
C ASP A 86 -22.38 -57.28 0.61
N THR A 87 -22.96 -58.48 0.56
CA THR A 87 -24.37 -58.66 0.18
C THR A 87 -25.30 -58.03 1.22
N PHE A 88 -25.00 -58.23 2.52
CA PHE A 88 -25.77 -57.63 3.59
C PHE A 88 -25.66 -56.10 3.62
N ASN A 89 -24.48 -55.55 3.40
CA ASN A 89 -24.29 -54.09 3.22
C ASN A 89 -25.18 -53.55 2.08
N SER A 90 -25.22 -54.30 0.95
CA SER A 90 -26.00 -53.93 -0.20
C SER A 90 -27.51 -54.00 0.07
N ILE A 91 -27.96 -54.97 0.87
CA ILE A 91 -29.36 -55.08 1.29
C ILE A 91 -29.77 -53.91 2.15
N LEU A 92 -28.95 -53.54 3.16
CA LEU A 92 -29.23 -52.41 4.08
C LEU A 92 -29.35 -51.08 3.38
N THR A 93 -28.66 -50.93 2.24
CA THR A 93 -28.65 -49.65 1.46
C THR A 93 -29.52 -49.74 0.18
N SER A 94 -30.19 -50.87 -0.06
CA SER A 94 -30.98 -51.15 -1.26
C SER A 94 -32.16 -50.20 -1.49
N LYS A 95 -32.70 -50.22 -2.70
CA LYS A 95 -33.94 -49.49 -3.02
C LYS A 95 -35.14 -50.05 -2.23
N GLU A 96 -35.21 -51.38 -2.13
CA GLU A 96 -36.25 -52.09 -1.42
C GLU A 96 -36.29 -51.69 0.06
N MET A 97 -35.14 -51.71 0.74
CA MET A 97 -34.99 -51.22 2.10
C MET A 97 -35.44 -49.77 2.26
N LYS A 98 -35.02 -48.91 1.34
CA LYS A 98 -35.42 -47.49 1.32
C LYS A 98 -36.93 -47.32 1.09
N ASN A 99 -37.57 -48.15 0.31
CA ASN A 99 -39.02 -48.11 0.16
C ASN A 99 -39.73 -48.58 1.44
N ILE A 100 -39.29 -49.65 2.07
CA ILE A 100 -39.80 -50.10 3.36
C ILE A 100 -39.73 -49.01 4.41
N VAL A 101 -38.55 -48.34 4.49
CA VAL A 101 -38.37 -47.22 5.40
C VAL A 101 -39.33 -46.05 5.12
N LYS A 102 -39.57 -45.74 3.87
CA LYS A 102 -40.53 -44.68 3.51
C LYS A 102 -41.95 -45.05 3.92
N ASP A 103 -42.34 -46.28 3.69
CA ASP A 103 -43.69 -46.78 4.03
C ASP A 103 -43.88 -46.83 5.55
N VAL A 104 -42.92 -47.37 6.29
CA VAL A 104 -42.97 -47.43 7.77
C VAL A 104 -43.00 -46.04 8.42
N LEU A 105 -42.24 -45.08 7.90
CA LEU A 105 -42.20 -43.73 8.43
C LEU A 105 -43.26 -42.79 7.80
N ASN A 106 -44.00 -43.27 6.79
CA ASN A 106 -45.00 -42.51 6.03
C ASN A 106 -44.42 -41.22 5.44
N VAL A 107 -43.26 -41.33 4.79
CA VAL A 107 -42.53 -40.18 4.21
C VAL A 107 -42.27 -40.37 2.70
N ASN A 108 -42.43 -39.34 1.90
CA ASN A 108 -42.12 -39.40 0.46
C ASN A 108 -40.60 -39.46 0.21
N LYS A 109 -39.80 -38.92 1.11
CA LYS A 109 -38.34 -38.88 1.02
C LYS A 109 -37.72 -39.15 2.40
N ILE A 110 -36.74 -40.05 2.46
CA ILE A 110 -36.03 -40.35 3.69
C ILE A 110 -35.23 -39.12 4.12
N PRO A 111 -35.44 -38.60 5.36
CA PRO A 111 -34.76 -37.39 5.84
C PRO A 111 -33.32 -37.67 6.35
N ALA A 112 -32.73 -38.80 5.96
CA ALA A 112 -31.44 -39.26 6.43
C ALA A 112 -30.58 -39.86 5.30
N LYS A 113 -29.26 -39.81 5.46
CA LYS A 113 -28.29 -40.53 4.67
C LYS A 113 -28.01 -41.89 5.35
N ILE A 114 -28.20 -42.98 4.61
CA ILE A 114 -27.95 -44.33 5.08
C ILE A 114 -26.63 -44.82 4.51
N SER A 115 -25.76 -45.36 5.34
CA SER A 115 -24.52 -46.03 4.94
C SER A 115 -24.33 -47.27 5.80
N ALA A 116 -23.80 -48.34 5.22
CA ALA A 116 -23.41 -49.56 5.93
C ALA A 116 -21.95 -49.85 5.56
N THR A 117 -21.15 -50.16 6.55
CA THR A 117 -19.71 -50.43 6.37
C THR A 117 -19.27 -51.59 7.21
N GLN A 118 -18.44 -52.48 6.65
CA GLN A 118 -17.79 -53.56 7.38
C GLN A 118 -16.66 -53.02 8.25
N VAL A 119 -16.53 -53.55 9.46
CA VAL A 119 -15.35 -53.34 10.29
C VAL A 119 -14.23 -54.23 9.78
N GLU A 120 -13.09 -53.67 9.44
CA GLU A 120 -11.97 -54.42 8.88
C GLU A 120 -11.60 -55.68 9.62
N ASN A 121 -11.39 -56.77 8.88
CA ASN A 121 -11.06 -58.13 9.40
C ASN A 121 -12.09 -58.74 10.36
N THR A 122 -13.34 -58.28 10.31
CA THR A 122 -14.44 -58.85 11.11
C THR A 122 -15.68 -59.12 10.28
N ASN A 123 -16.67 -59.87 10.83
CA ASN A 123 -17.99 -60.03 10.23
C ASN A 123 -18.98 -58.97 10.71
N LEU A 124 -18.49 -57.89 11.36
CA LEU A 124 -19.34 -56.84 11.88
C LEU A 124 -19.73 -55.85 10.77
N VAL A 125 -20.99 -55.56 10.68
CA VAL A 125 -21.53 -54.51 9.80
C VAL A 125 -22.10 -53.39 10.66
N VAL A 126 -21.55 -52.19 10.48
CA VAL A 126 -22.04 -51.01 11.15
C VAL A 126 -22.95 -50.23 10.19
N LEU A 127 -24.23 -50.15 10.54
CA LEU A 127 -25.19 -49.25 9.90
C LEU A 127 -25.06 -47.88 10.52
N LYS A 128 -24.81 -46.88 9.70
CA LYS A 128 -24.80 -45.46 10.11
C LYS A 128 -25.90 -44.69 9.40
N VAL A 129 -26.77 -44.08 10.16
CA VAL A 129 -27.85 -43.24 9.67
C VAL A 129 -27.63 -41.82 10.15
N THR A 130 -27.33 -40.93 9.22
CA THR A 130 -27.03 -39.51 9.52
C THR A 130 -28.16 -38.62 9.03
N ALA A 131 -28.73 -37.82 9.91
CA ALA A 131 -29.80 -36.87 9.63
C ALA A 131 -29.50 -35.48 10.24
N THR A 132 -30.25 -34.49 9.84
CA THR A 132 -30.19 -33.14 10.43
C THR A 132 -30.91 -33.04 11.76
N ASN A 133 -31.68 -34.05 12.14
CA ASN A 133 -32.43 -34.16 13.39
C ASN A 133 -32.12 -35.51 14.04
N ALA A 134 -31.88 -35.51 15.34
CA ALA A 134 -31.57 -36.70 16.11
C ALA A 134 -32.71 -37.77 16.06
N LYS A 135 -33.96 -37.32 16.05
CA LYS A 135 -35.12 -38.19 15.92
C LYS A 135 -35.18 -38.88 14.58
N ASP A 136 -34.96 -38.16 13.49
CA ASP A 136 -34.99 -38.73 12.14
C ASP A 136 -33.87 -39.76 11.93
N ALA A 137 -32.67 -39.50 12.49
CA ALA A 137 -31.59 -40.48 12.45
C ALA A 137 -31.97 -41.78 13.19
N TYR A 138 -32.55 -41.64 14.37
CA TYR A 138 -32.99 -42.78 15.20
C TYR A 138 -34.15 -43.53 14.56
N ASP A 139 -35.20 -42.84 14.10
CA ASP A 139 -36.40 -43.48 13.52
C ASP A 139 -36.04 -44.23 12.23
N VAL A 140 -35.21 -43.68 11.37
CA VAL A 140 -34.74 -44.36 10.15
C VAL A 140 -33.85 -45.55 10.50
N ALA A 141 -32.91 -45.42 11.43
CA ALA A 141 -32.04 -46.52 11.85
C ALA A 141 -32.89 -47.68 12.47
N THR A 142 -33.89 -47.34 13.27
CA THR A 142 -34.81 -48.30 13.89
C THR A 142 -35.71 -49.00 12.85
N ALA A 143 -36.21 -48.23 11.87
CA ALA A 143 -37.01 -48.82 10.78
C ALA A 143 -36.19 -49.82 9.94
N ILE A 144 -34.92 -49.51 9.66
CA ILE A 144 -34.02 -50.44 8.96
C ILE A 144 -33.77 -51.69 9.82
N THR A 145 -33.42 -51.50 11.10
CA THR A 145 -33.08 -52.58 12.02
C THR A 145 -34.23 -53.57 12.19
N ASN A 146 -35.48 -53.06 12.30
CA ASN A 146 -36.64 -53.89 12.49
C ASN A 146 -37.08 -54.66 11.24
N ASN A 147 -36.68 -54.22 10.04
CA ASN A 147 -37.10 -54.82 8.77
C ASN A 147 -35.98 -55.56 8.02
N CYS A 148 -34.72 -55.44 8.47
CA CYS A 148 -33.57 -56.03 7.80
C CYS A 148 -33.62 -57.57 7.81
N ASP A 149 -34.08 -58.21 8.88
CA ASP A 149 -34.17 -59.69 8.97
C ASP A 149 -35.13 -60.28 7.92
N ALA A 150 -36.32 -59.69 7.76
CA ALA A 150 -37.29 -60.13 6.76
C ALA A 150 -36.74 -60.01 5.32
N LEU A 151 -36.17 -58.84 4.99
CA LEU A 151 -35.62 -58.60 3.67
C LEU A 151 -34.39 -59.47 3.36
N THR A 152 -33.60 -59.81 4.37
CA THR A 152 -32.42 -60.68 4.23
C THR A 152 -32.83 -62.14 4.01
N LYS A 153 -33.82 -62.63 4.70
CA LYS A 153 -34.34 -63.99 4.55
C LYS A 153 -34.96 -64.20 3.15
N ASP A 154 -35.57 -63.16 2.57
CA ASP A 154 -36.08 -63.21 1.21
C ASP A 154 -34.94 -63.18 0.16
N ALA A 155 -33.83 -62.52 0.44
CA ALA A 155 -32.71 -62.35 -0.47
C ALA A 155 -31.63 -63.43 -0.36
N MET A 156 -31.47 -64.00 0.84
CA MET A 156 -30.41 -64.93 1.18
C MET A 156 -30.97 -66.08 2.02
N GLN A 157 -31.02 -67.29 1.47
CA GLN A 157 -31.42 -68.51 2.18
C GLN A 157 -30.28 -68.90 3.15
N ASP A 158 -30.66 -69.41 4.33
CA ASP A 158 -29.74 -69.93 5.35
C ASP A 158 -28.76 -68.91 5.97
N VAL A 159 -29.19 -67.64 6.08
CA VAL A 159 -28.45 -66.57 6.76
C VAL A 159 -29.22 -66.09 7.97
N SER A 160 -28.57 -66.10 9.13
CA SER A 160 -29.10 -65.52 10.38
C SER A 160 -28.37 -64.19 10.67
N ILE A 161 -29.14 -63.16 11.07
CA ILE A 161 -28.61 -61.85 11.44
C ILE A 161 -28.75 -61.66 12.92
N THR A 162 -27.62 -61.47 13.60
CA THR A 162 -27.64 -61.14 15.03
C THR A 162 -27.43 -59.64 15.20
N LEU A 163 -28.37 -58.94 15.79
CA LEU A 163 -28.23 -57.57 16.18
C LEU A 163 -27.36 -57.46 17.43
N LEU A 164 -26.15 -56.98 17.30
CA LEU A 164 -25.21 -56.84 18.43
C LEU A 164 -25.46 -55.57 19.21
N ASP A 165 -25.71 -54.46 18.52
CA ASP A 165 -25.98 -53.17 19.15
C ASP A 165 -27.19 -52.51 18.48
N LYS A 166 -28.16 -52.05 19.33
CA LYS A 166 -29.39 -51.41 18.88
C LYS A 166 -29.21 -49.95 18.59
N PRO A 167 -29.95 -49.39 17.60
CA PRO A 167 -29.94 -47.95 17.36
C PRO A 167 -30.27 -47.20 18.65
N THR A 168 -29.53 -46.15 18.92
CA THR A 168 -29.78 -45.25 20.05
C THR A 168 -30.02 -43.83 19.54
N MET A 169 -30.85 -43.08 20.28
CA MET A 169 -31.13 -41.69 19.92
C MET A 169 -29.89 -40.84 20.24
N PRO A 170 -29.27 -40.15 19.24
CA PRO A 170 -28.11 -39.34 19.46
C PRO A 170 -28.42 -38.16 20.40
N GLN A 171 -27.67 -38.05 21.51
CA GLN A 171 -27.83 -36.96 22.47
C GLN A 171 -27.03 -35.69 22.11
N LYS A 172 -26.04 -35.82 21.26
CA LYS A 172 -25.16 -34.72 20.80
C LYS A 172 -25.04 -34.75 19.29
N ALA A 173 -24.89 -33.60 18.70
CA ALA A 173 -24.56 -33.49 17.27
C ALA A 173 -23.14 -34.02 17.00
N ASP A 174 -22.93 -34.63 15.83
CA ASP A 174 -21.65 -35.18 15.39
C ASP A 174 -20.61 -34.08 15.19
N ALA A 175 -21.06 -32.91 14.75
CA ALA A 175 -20.20 -31.74 14.55
C ALA A 175 -20.89 -30.48 15.07
N SER A 176 -20.10 -29.59 15.63
CA SER A 176 -20.52 -28.24 16.01
C SER A 176 -19.81 -27.20 15.13
N PRO A 177 -20.46 -26.06 14.85
CA PRO A 177 -19.82 -25.00 14.08
C PRO A 177 -18.57 -24.51 14.80
N ASN A 178 -17.48 -24.37 14.07
CA ASN A 178 -16.23 -23.91 14.65
C ASN A 178 -15.97 -22.46 14.17
N TYR A 179 -16.63 -21.51 14.84
CA TYR A 179 -16.52 -20.07 14.51
C TYR A 179 -15.10 -19.56 14.57
N LEU A 180 -14.30 -20.01 15.56
CA LEU A 180 -12.91 -19.60 15.67
C LEU A 180 -12.08 -20.00 14.45
N LYS A 181 -12.23 -21.23 13.98
CA LYS A 181 -11.55 -21.72 12.77
C LYS A 181 -12.03 -20.95 11.53
N ALA A 182 -13.33 -20.71 11.39
CA ALA A 182 -13.91 -19.95 10.29
C ALA A 182 -13.39 -18.51 10.30
N GLY A 183 -13.38 -17.84 11.46
CA GLY A 183 -12.84 -16.50 11.62
C GLY A 183 -11.35 -16.41 11.26
N LEU A 184 -10.53 -17.33 11.78
CA LEU A 184 -9.09 -17.37 11.46
C LEU A 184 -8.83 -17.58 9.96
N MET A 185 -9.57 -18.50 9.32
CA MET A 185 -9.46 -18.72 7.87
C MET A 185 -9.89 -17.48 7.09
N GLY A 186 -10.98 -16.82 7.48
CA GLY A 186 -11.46 -15.58 6.90
C GLY A 186 -10.42 -14.45 7.02
N GLY A 187 -9.80 -14.33 8.19
CA GLY A 187 -8.70 -13.39 8.43
C GLY A 187 -7.50 -13.63 7.53
N LEU A 188 -7.08 -14.87 7.34
CA LEU A 188 -5.99 -15.24 6.43
C LEU A 188 -6.33 -14.92 4.98
N ILE A 189 -7.55 -15.18 4.53
CA ILE A 189 -8.00 -14.80 3.17
C ILE A 189 -8.00 -13.28 3.00
N GLY A 190 -8.53 -12.54 3.98
CA GLY A 190 -8.51 -11.08 3.98
C GLY A 190 -7.11 -10.49 3.95
N LEU A 191 -6.17 -11.10 4.68
CA LEU A 191 -4.76 -10.72 4.67
C LEU A 191 -4.12 -11.01 3.30
N GLY A 192 -4.37 -12.17 2.71
CA GLY A 192 -3.91 -12.51 1.36
C GLY A 192 -4.45 -11.55 0.29
N ALA A 193 -5.73 -11.22 0.35
CA ALA A 193 -6.35 -10.25 -0.56
C ALA A 193 -5.76 -8.84 -0.40
N SER A 194 -5.51 -8.40 0.84
CA SER A 194 -4.87 -7.11 1.11
C SER A 194 -3.42 -7.07 0.63
N ALA A 195 -2.66 -8.16 0.81
CA ALA A 195 -1.30 -8.26 0.30
C ALA A 195 -1.25 -8.20 -1.23
N LEU A 196 -2.16 -8.91 -1.91
CA LEU A 196 -2.29 -8.86 -3.37
C LEU A 196 -2.61 -7.44 -3.86
N LEU A 197 -3.57 -6.77 -3.22
CA LEU A 197 -3.91 -5.38 -3.53
C LEU A 197 -2.69 -4.45 -3.38
N LEU A 198 -1.95 -4.58 -2.29
CA LEU A 198 -0.74 -3.76 -2.06
C LEU A 198 0.35 -4.04 -3.09
N ILE A 199 0.55 -5.28 -3.51
CA ILE A 199 1.52 -5.64 -4.55
C ILE A 199 1.12 -5.01 -5.89
N VAL A 200 -0.15 -5.12 -6.28
CA VAL A 200 -0.66 -4.49 -7.51
C VAL A 200 -0.42 -2.99 -7.46
N LEU A 201 -0.81 -2.32 -6.38
CA LEU A 201 -0.59 -0.88 -6.21
C LEU A 201 0.91 -0.52 -6.20
N ALA A 202 1.78 -1.37 -5.63
CA ALA A 202 3.22 -1.13 -5.59
C ALA A 202 3.88 -1.20 -6.99
N ILE A 203 3.38 -2.08 -7.86
CA ILE A 203 3.89 -2.21 -9.25
C ILE A 203 3.48 -1.00 -10.11
N PHE A 204 2.22 -0.57 -9.99
CA PHE A 204 1.69 0.52 -10.81
C PHE A 204 2.06 1.91 -10.30
N ARG A 205 2.49 2.04 -9.04
CA ARG A 205 2.86 3.31 -8.45
C ARG A 205 4.27 3.71 -8.88
N ARG A 206 4.35 4.65 -9.82
CA ARG A 206 5.61 5.25 -10.28
C ARG A 206 5.74 6.64 -9.67
N THR A 207 6.64 6.81 -8.69
CA THR A 207 6.97 8.08 -8.04
C THR A 207 8.48 8.21 -7.92
N VAL A 208 8.99 9.43 -7.77
CA VAL A 208 10.41 9.67 -7.56
C VAL A 208 10.80 9.31 -6.13
N LEU A 209 11.71 8.34 -5.98
CA LEU A 209 12.23 7.88 -4.70
C LEU A 209 13.67 8.34 -4.45
N ASP A 210 14.51 8.38 -5.48
CA ASP A 210 15.91 8.73 -5.37
C ASP A 210 16.46 9.46 -6.62
N LYS A 211 17.78 9.73 -6.61
CA LYS A 211 18.48 10.40 -7.70
C LYS A 211 18.49 9.64 -9.03
N ASN A 212 18.37 8.30 -8.98
CA ASN A 212 18.37 7.49 -10.19
C ASN A 212 17.05 7.66 -10.93
N ASP A 213 15.91 7.74 -10.18
CA ASP A 213 14.61 8.02 -10.79
C ASP A 213 14.60 9.37 -11.52
N VAL A 214 15.29 10.40 -10.98
CA VAL A 214 15.40 11.71 -11.65
C VAL A 214 16.13 11.59 -12.97
N ARG A 215 17.24 10.83 -13.02
CA ARG A 215 18.07 10.70 -14.21
C ARG A 215 17.50 9.73 -15.23
N GLU A 216 17.10 8.56 -14.78
CA GLU A 216 16.68 7.45 -15.66
C GLU A 216 15.23 7.57 -16.11
N THR A 217 14.35 8.08 -15.22
CA THR A 217 12.92 8.16 -15.52
C THR A 217 12.50 9.55 -16.00
N LEU A 218 13.04 10.62 -15.41
CA LEU A 218 12.68 11.98 -15.81
C LEU A 218 13.63 12.57 -16.86
N GLY A 219 14.81 11.97 -17.07
CA GLY A 219 15.81 12.50 -18.00
C GLY A 219 16.41 13.84 -17.59
N LEU A 220 16.21 14.28 -16.33
CA LEU A 220 16.62 15.57 -15.82
C LEU A 220 17.87 15.50 -14.95
N ASP A 221 18.58 16.61 -14.83
CA ASP A 221 19.70 16.73 -13.92
C ASP A 221 19.24 16.70 -12.46
N TYR A 222 19.94 15.89 -11.67
CA TYR A 222 19.76 15.86 -10.23
C TYR A 222 20.60 16.98 -9.58
N VAL A 223 19.95 17.82 -8.78
CA VAL A 223 20.60 18.96 -8.08
C VAL A 223 20.96 18.58 -6.65
N ALA A 224 19.97 18.25 -5.84
CA ALA A 224 20.16 17.94 -4.42
C ALA A 224 19.00 17.11 -3.84
N LYS A 225 19.25 16.50 -2.67
CA LYS A 225 18.20 15.91 -1.83
C LYS A 225 18.15 16.62 -0.49
N ILE A 226 16.98 17.11 -0.11
CA ILE A 226 16.72 17.78 1.16
C ILE A 226 16.13 16.76 2.13
N PRO A 227 16.77 16.47 3.26
CA PRO A 227 16.29 15.46 4.21
C PRO A 227 14.95 15.86 4.82
N TYR A 228 14.12 14.85 5.12
CA TYR A 228 12.91 15.06 5.88
C TYR A 228 13.26 15.52 7.31
N VAL A 229 12.66 16.62 7.71
CA VAL A 229 12.77 17.16 9.08
C VAL A 229 11.41 17.07 9.74
N GLU A 230 11.34 16.41 10.88
CA GLU A 230 10.11 16.28 11.65
C GLU A 230 9.72 17.63 12.27
N LYS A 231 8.48 18.07 12.06
CA LYS A 231 7.98 19.32 12.63
C LYS A 231 7.68 19.12 14.11
N ASN A 232 8.46 19.69 15.00
CA ASN A 232 8.13 19.74 16.41
C ASN A 232 6.90 20.62 16.65
N LYS A 233 5.89 20.10 17.34
CA LYS A 233 4.59 20.75 17.53
C LYS A 233 4.64 22.02 18.41
N THR A 234 5.70 22.20 19.21
CA THR A 234 5.76 23.23 20.26
C THR A 234 6.52 24.50 19.90
N ASN A 235 7.44 24.45 18.94
CA ASN A 235 8.17 25.64 18.46
C ASN A 235 8.55 25.38 17.01
N ASN A 236 7.72 25.81 16.09
CA ASN A 236 7.99 25.64 14.66
C ASN A 236 8.50 26.97 14.05
N PRO A 237 9.77 27.34 14.26
CA PRO A 237 10.39 28.31 13.36
C PRO A 237 10.37 27.65 11.99
N GLY A 238 10.03 28.40 10.94
CA GLY A 238 10.17 27.91 9.57
C GLY A 238 11.52 27.19 9.42
N LEU A 239 11.58 26.14 8.62
CA LEU A 239 12.85 25.42 8.37
C LEU A 239 13.79 26.33 7.56
N LEU A 240 14.48 27.24 8.24
CA LEU A 240 15.42 28.20 7.64
C LEU A 240 16.86 27.79 7.95
N VAL A 241 17.73 27.83 6.93
CA VAL A 241 19.16 27.42 7.04
C VAL A 241 19.96 28.24 8.08
N ASN A 242 19.54 29.48 8.38
CA ASN A 242 20.12 30.35 9.41
C ASN A 242 19.63 30.02 10.83
N GLY A 243 18.66 29.10 10.98
CA GLY A 243 18.16 28.69 12.28
C GLY A 243 19.21 27.98 13.12
N SER A 244 19.25 28.27 14.45
CA SER A 244 20.26 27.77 15.39
C SER A 244 20.24 26.25 15.59
N PHE A 245 19.12 25.58 15.34
CA PHE A 245 18.94 24.15 15.59
C PHE A 245 18.78 23.31 14.32
N ILE A 246 19.20 23.84 13.17
CA ILE A 246 19.06 23.15 11.88
C ILE A 246 20.19 22.13 11.69
N ARG A 247 19.83 20.91 11.29
CA ARG A 247 20.75 19.80 11.04
C ARG A 247 21.76 20.15 9.92
N GLY A 248 23.00 19.67 10.08
CA GLY A 248 24.07 19.92 9.10
C GLY A 248 23.77 19.37 7.70
N ASP A 249 23.12 18.20 7.61
CA ASP A 249 22.72 17.59 6.32
C ASP A 249 21.68 18.44 5.56
N PHE A 250 20.76 19.09 6.29
CA PHE A 250 19.82 20.05 5.71
C PHE A 250 20.56 21.26 5.11
N LYS A 251 21.46 21.88 5.88
CA LYS A 251 22.28 23.01 5.40
C LYS A 251 23.12 22.61 4.19
N HIS A 252 23.73 21.44 4.23
CA HIS A 252 24.54 20.92 3.12
C HIS A 252 23.75 20.75 1.82
N SER A 253 22.47 20.39 1.91
CA SER A 253 21.61 20.29 0.73
C SER A 253 21.47 21.64 0.01
N PHE A 254 21.30 22.73 0.74
CA PHE A 254 21.23 24.09 0.15
C PHE A 254 22.57 24.60 -0.37
N HIS A 255 23.68 24.20 0.25
CA HIS A 255 25.00 24.45 -0.36
C HIS A 255 25.15 23.78 -1.72
N ASN A 256 24.63 22.56 -1.90
CA ASN A 256 24.67 21.88 -3.19
C ASN A 256 23.79 22.59 -4.24
N ILE A 257 22.58 23.04 -3.85
CA ILE A 257 21.69 23.83 -4.73
C ILE A 257 22.42 25.10 -5.16
N ARG A 258 22.98 25.85 -4.23
CA ARG A 258 23.76 27.07 -4.53
C ARG A 258 24.90 26.80 -5.51
N ILE A 259 25.71 25.75 -5.29
CA ILE A 259 26.84 25.42 -6.17
C ILE A 259 26.36 25.18 -7.60
N LYS A 260 25.24 24.46 -7.76
CA LYS A 260 24.66 24.20 -9.09
C LYS A 260 24.19 25.51 -9.76
N MET A 261 23.51 26.36 -9.01
CA MET A 261 23.07 27.67 -9.54
C MET A 261 24.25 28.61 -9.88
N GLU A 262 25.29 28.62 -9.03
CA GLU A 262 26.54 29.36 -9.33
C GLU A 262 27.24 28.82 -10.58
N GLN A 263 27.21 27.52 -10.82
CA GLN A 263 27.77 26.92 -12.06
C GLN A 263 26.94 27.31 -13.27
N ASP A 264 25.63 27.31 -13.17
CA ASP A 264 24.71 27.72 -14.20
C ASP A 264 24.88 29.22 -14.51
N HIS A 265 24.88 30.08 -13.49
CA HIS A 265 25.13 31.52 -13.62
C HIS A 265 26.44 31.84 -14.34
N ARG A 266 27.53 31.13 -14.00
CA ARG A 266 28.85 31.36 -14.66
C ARG A 266 28.84 30.90 -16.10
N LYS A 267 28.18 29.79 -16.42
CA LYS A 267 28.17 29.21 -17.77
C LYS A 267 27.22 29.95 -18.70
N ASN A 268 25.99 30.20 -18.24
CA ASN A 268 24.89 30.66 -19.07
C ASN A 268 24.57 32.17 -18.86
N LYS A 269 25.16 32.79 -17.82
CA LYS A 269 24.88 34.17 -17.40
C LYS A 269 23.46 34.36 -16.85
N ASN A 270 22.81 33.27 -16.46
CA ASN A 270 21.48 33.29 -15.86
C ASN A 270 21.54 33.97 -14.49
N SER A 271 20.58 34.86 -14.21
CA SER A 271 20.47 35.57 -12.93
C SER A 271 19.08 35.42 -12.28
N VAL A 272 18.06 35.14 -13.07
CA VAL A 272 16.68 35.00 -12.62
C VAL A 272 16.27 33.55 -12.67
N TYR A 273 15.98 32.96 -11.50
CA TYR A 273 15.66 31.55 -11.36
C TYR A 273 14.28 31.37 -10.73
N MET A 274 13.39 30.68 -11.43
CA MET A 274 12.15 30.26 -10.80
C MET A 274 12.31 28.96 -10.02
N ILE A 275 11.67 28.90 -8.87
CA ILE A 275 11.52 27.68 -8.08
C ILE A 275 10.06 27.27 -8.15
N THR A 276 9.80 26.11 -8.74
CA THR A 276 8.45 25.59 -8.94
C THR A 276 8.36 24.13 -8.49
N SER A 277 7.18 23.54 -8.57
CA SER A 277 6.94 22.13 -8.29
C SER A 277 5.83 21.60 -9.18
N THR A 278 5.71 20.27 -9.27
CA THR A 278 4.62 19.65 -10.04
C THR A 278 3.27 19.91 -9.39
N VAL A 279 3.12 19.57 -8.09
CA VAL A 279 1.87 19.68 -7.36
C VAL A 279 2.01 20.52 -6.07
N PRO A 280 0.91 20.98 -5.46
CA PRO A 280 0.96 21.71 -4.20
C PRO A 280 1.62 20.89 -3.07
N ASN A 281 2.22 21.57 -2.08
CA ASN A 281 2.82 20.98 -0.87
C ASN A 281 4.09 20.13 -1.11
N GLU A 282 4.81 20.36 -2.20
CA GLU A 282 6.13 19.76 -2.43
C GLU A 282 7.26 20.54 -1.76
N GLY A 283 6.99 21.75 -1.29
CA GLY A 283 7.91 22.56 -0.49
C GLY A 283 8.71 23.58 -1.28
N LYS A 284 8.24 24.01 -2.45
CA LYS A 284 8.87 25.03 -3.31
C LYS A 284 9.26 26.29 -2.53
N THR A 285 8.32 26.91 -1.78
CA THR A 285 8.60 28.15 -1.02
C THR A 285 9.71 27.96 0.03
N MET A 286 9.75 26.81 0.73
CA MET A 286 10.83 26.50 1.66
C MET A 286 12.17 26.40 0.92
N VAL A 287 12.18 25.82 -0.29
CA VAL A 287 13.38 25.74 -1.14
C VAL A 287 13.77 27.12 -1.64
N SER A 288 12.84 27.95 -2.11
CA SER A 288 13.07 29.31 -2.57
C SER A 288 13.75 30.17 -1.50
N ILE A 289 13.17 30.24 -0.32
CA ILE A 289 13.68 31.03 0.80
C ILE A 289 15.10 30.59 1.20
N ASN A 290 15.30 29.29 1.42
CA ASN A 290 16.60 28.79 1.87
C ASN A 290 17.69 28.88 0.81
N THR A 291 17.33 28.78 -0.46
CA THR A 291 18.26 28.99 -1.57
C THR A 291 18.69 30.45 -1.62
N ALA A 292 17.74 31.39 -1.54
CA ALA A 292 18.05 32.82 -1.49
C ALA A 292 18.97 33.17 -0.30
N ILE A 293 18.62 32.73 0.91
CA ILE A 293 19.46 32.96 2.12
C ILE A 293 20.86 32.38 1.92
N THR A 294 21.00 31.17 1.36
CA THR A 294 22.30 30.53 1.19
C THR A 294 23.18 31.23 0.16
N LEU A 295 22.58 31.84 -0.88
CA LEU A 295 23.26 32.70 -1.85
C LEU A 295 23.68 34.03 -1.20
N GLY A 296 22.78 34.68 -0.43
CA GLY A 296 23.09 35.92 0.29
C GLY A 296 24.22 35.76 1.32
N GLN A 297 24.22 34.68 2.08
CA GLN A 297 25.31 34.33 3.01
C GLN A 297 26.67 34.13 2.32
N LYS A 298 26.69 33.89 1.03
CA LYS A 298 27.93 33.83 0.23
C LYS A 298 28.42 35.21 -0.20
N GLY A 299 27.61 36.24 -0.02
CA GLY A 299 27.92 37.61 -0.34
C GLY A 299 27.36 38.12 -1.70
N TYR A 300 26.48 37.36 -2.35
CA TYR A 300 25.73 37.82 -3.49
C TYR A 300 24.60 38.76 -3.08
N LYS A 301 24.30 39.74 -3.95
CA LYS A 301 23.08 40.53 -3.86
C LYS A 301 21.90 39.67 -4.33
N VAL A 302 20.99 39.30 -3.45
CA VAL A 302 19.90 38.37 -3.76
C VAL A 302 18.58 39.02 -3.46
N CYS A 303 17.63 38.88 -4.40
CA CYS A 303 16.22 39.19 -4.16
C CYS A 303 15.36 37.94 -4.27
N LEU A 304 14.53 37.70 -3.25
CA LEU A 304 13.46 36.71 -3.28
C LEU A 304 12.14 37.38 -3.64
N VAL A 305 11.44 36.87 -4.65
CA VAL A 305 10.15 37.40 -5.10
C VAL A 305 9.08 36.33 -4.96
N ASP A 306 8.01 36.61 -4.24
CA ASP A 306 6.83 35.73 -4.15
C ASP A 306 5.84 36.07 -5.26
N LEU A 307 5.74 35.19 -6.25
CA LEU A 307 4.77 35.24 -7.35
C LEU A 307 3.81 34.04 -7.32
N ASP A 308 3.73 33.29 -6.20
CA ASP A 308 2.64 32.35 -5.98
C ASP A 308 1.36 33.09 -5.63
N MET A 309 0.72 33.58 -6.67
CA MET A 309 -0.47 34.40 -6.53
C MET A 309 -1.69 33.66 -5.96
N ARG A 310 -1.66 32.35 -5.87
CA ARG A 310 -2.76 31.52 -5.34
C ARG A 310 -2.59 31.19 -3.85
N ASN A 311 -1.34 31.02 -3.42
CA ASN A 311 -1.05 30.69 -2.04
C ASN A 311 0.29 31.28 -1.62
N PRO A 312 0.40 32.61 -1.57
CA PRO A 312 1.64 33.26 -1.15
C PRO A 312 2.00 32.81 0.26
N SER A 313 3.20 32.31 0.43
CA SER A 313 3.59 31.67 1.68
C SER A 313 4.97 32.08 2.19
N VAL A 314 5.67 32.97 1.47
CA VAL A 314 6.98 33.49 1.91
C VAL A 314 6.83 34.26 3.21
N GLU A 315 5.84 35.14 3.32
CA GLU A 315 5.54 35.90 4.54
C GLU A 315 5.33 35.01 5.77
N LYS A 316 4.43 34.04 5.66
CA LYS A 316 4.10 33.10 6.73
C LYS A 316 5.30 32.27 7.12
N THR A 317 6.13 31.86 6.15
CA THR A 317 7.31 31.01 6.36
C THR A 317 8.44 31.78 7.03
N MET A 318 8.68 33.02 6.60
CA MET A 318 9.67 33.92 7.18
C MET A 318 9.17 34.64 8.46
N ARG A 319 7.88 34.56 8.77
CA ARG A 319 7.21 35.20 9.92
C ARG A 319 7.41 36.71 9.95
N TYR A 320 7.33 37.32 8.81
CA TYR A 320 7.42 38.77 8.68
C TYR A 320 6.01 39.37 8.69
N ALA A 321 5.79 40.47 9.43
CA ALA A 321 4.44 41.02 9.65
C ALA A 321 4.26 42.46 9.15
N ASN A 322 5.33 43.16 8.74
CA ASN A 322 5.29 44.58 8.42
C ASN A 322 5.41 44.82 6.90
N ILE A 323 4.55 44.20 6.10
CA ILE A 323 4.56 44.36 4.65
C ILE A 323 3.69 45.58 4.31
N HIS A 324 4.26 46.54 3.59
CA HIS A 324 3.55 47.75 3.16
C HIS A 324 3.06 47.64 1.72
N ARG A 325 3.86 47.06 0.82
CA ARG A 325 3.56 46.86 -0.60
C ARG A 325 4.07 45.49 -1.04
N THR A 326 3.37 44.89 -1.95
CA THR A 326 3.61 43.53 -2.43
C THR A 326 3.97 43.48 -3.92
N SER A 327 4.39 42.33 -4.42
CA SER A 327 4.58 42.09 -5.86
C SER A 327 3.30 42.35 -6.65
N LEU A 328 2.15 42.02 -6.08
CA LEU A 328 0.85 42.27 -6.69
C LEU A 328 0.52 43.75 -6.77
N ASP A 329 0.82 44.55 -5.74
CA ASP A 329 0.63 45.99 -5.75
C ASP A 329 1.44 46.63 -6.88
N TYR A 330 2.69 46.21 -7.05
CA TYR A 330 3.53 46.67 -8.15
C TYR A 330 2.95 46.30 -9.52
N ILE A 331 2.44 45.08 -9.69
CA ILE A 331 1.89 44.63 -10.97
C ILE A 331 0.56 45.36 -11.31
N LYS A 332 -0.26 45.64 -10.32
CA LYS A 332 -1.58 46.28 -10.51
C LYS A 332 -1.52 47.77 -10.70
N ASP A 333 -0.68 48.45 -9.94
CA ASP A 333 -0.66 49.92 -9.84
C ASP A 333 0.62 50.49 -10.45
N LYS A 334 0.46 51.37 -11.45
CA LYS A 334 1.57 52.02 -12.15
C LYS A 334 2.33 53.05 -11.30
N ASP A 335 1.70 53.59 -10.27
CA ASP A 335 2.29 54.58 -9.39
C ASP A 335 3.11 53.97 -8.28
N VAL A 336 2.99 52.64 -8.06
CA VAL A 336 3.81 51.92 -7.10
C VAL A 336 5.20 51.69 -7.67
N LYS A 337 6.21 52.18 -6.94
CA LYS A 337 7.64 52.01 -7.26
C LYS A 337 8.18 50.72 -6.67
N LEU A 338 9.18 50.12 -7.33
CA LEU A 338 9.79 48.86 -6.90
C LEU A 338 10.41 48.97 -5.49
N GLU A 339 11.06 50.09 -5.18
CA GLU A 339 11.70 50.33 -3.88
C GLU A 339 10.72 50.31 -2.71
N GLN A 340 9.43 50.55 -2.96
CA GLN A 340 8.38 50.47 -1.94
C GLN A 340 7.94 49.05 -1.62
N CYS A 341 8.26 48.11 -2.53
CA CYS A 341 7.91 46.67 -2.39
C CYS A 341 9.07 45.85 -1.82
N ILE A 342 10.30 46.37 -1.88
CA ILE A 342 11.48 45.69 -1.40
C ILE A 342 11.59 45.83 0.13
N VAL A 343 11.71 44.70 0.79
CA VAL A 343 11.98 44.62 2.23
C VAL A 343 13.38 44.03 2.42
N SER A 344 14.29 44.84 2.94
CA SER A 344 15.67 44.39 3.19
C SER A 344 15.75 43.61 4.50
N MET A 345 16.42 42.48 4.45
CA MET A 345 16.71 41.58 5.55
C MET A 345 18.22 41.32 5.65
N ASP A 346 18.69 40.64 6.72
CA ASP A 346 20.12 40.45 7.00
C ASP A 346 20.92 39.89 5.81
N ASP A 347 20.40 38.86 5.14
CA ASP A 347 21.11 38.15 4.09
C ASP A 347 20.55 38.43 2.67
N ILE A 348 19.29 38.89 2.54
CA ILE A 348 18.56 38.99 1.27
C ILE A 348 17.56 40.13 1.31
N ASP A 349 17.19 40.63 0.13
CA ASP A 349 16.01 41.45 -0.06
C ASP A 349 14.81 40.60 -0.49
N VAL A 350 13.59 40.98 -0.08
CA VAL A 350 12.38 40.23 -0.35
C VAL A 350 11.27 41.12 -0.89
N VAL A 351 10.64 40.69 -1.96
CA VAL A 351 9.36 41.23 -2.47
C VAL A 351 8.28 40.22 -2.15
N PHE A 352 7.46 40.51 -1.16
CA PHE A 352 6.42 39.61 -0.68
C PHE A 352 5.23 39.53 -1.64
N GLY A 353 4.57 38.37 -1.67
CA GLY A 353 3.29 38.16 -2.31
C GLY A 353 2.13 38.69 -1.47
N SER A 354 0.98 38.77 -2.07
CA SER A 354 -0.29 39.15 -1.40
C SER A 354 -1.32 38.05 -1.56
N ASP A 355 -2.16 37.90 -0.56
CA ASP A 355 -3.35 37.04 -0.65
C ASP A 355 -4.26 37.52 -1.76
N ILE A 356 -4.65 36.62 -2.64
CA ILE A 356 -5.36 36.98 -3.83
C ILE A 356 -6.78 36.57 -3.85
N SER A 357 -7.51 37.51 -4.44
CA SER A 357 -8.71 37.24 -5.21
C SER A 357 -8.41 36.40 -6.47
N VAL A 358 -9.25 35.53 -6.75
CA VAL A 358 -9.62 34.63 -7.83
C VAL A 358 -8.86 34.62 -9.17
N ASP A 359 -8.02 35.59 -9.56
CA ASP A 359 -7.51 35.71 -10.94
C ASP A 359 -6.01 36.06 -11.06
N GLY A 360 -5.17 35.16 -10.51
CA GLY A 360 -3.71 35.31 -10.55
C GLY A 360 -3.16 35.37 -11.96
N SER A 361 -3.68 34.59 -12.91
CA SER A 361 -3.23 34.53 -14.29
C SER A 361 -3.44 35.83 -15.04
N THR A 362 -4.56 36.53 -14.82
CA THR A 362 -4.82 37.86 -15.39
C THR A 362 -3.77 38.87 -14.95
N GLU A 363 -3.39 38.87 -13.68
CA GLU A 363 -2.39 39.80 -13.16
C GLU A 363 -0.99 39.48 -13.70
N LEU A 364 -0.60 38.21 -13.73
CA LEU A 364 0.70 37.76 -14.25
C LEU A 364 0.85 37.93 -15.78
N SER A 365 -0.25 38.12 -16.50
CA SER A 365 -0.21 38.41 -17.94
C SER A 365 0.09 39.91 -18.27
N LYS A 366 0.13 40.75 -17.24
CA LYS A 366 0.39 42.20 -17.48
C LYS A 366 1.84 42.50 -17.79
N PRO A 367 2.14 43.49 -18.67
CA PRO A 367 3.50 43.88 -19.01
C PRO A 367 4.36 44.31 -17.82
N ARG A 368 3.74 44.68 -16.70
CA ARG A 368 4.46 45.07 -15.49
C ARG A 368 5.18 43.91 -14.79
N LEU A 369 4.78 42.66 -15.05
CA LEU A 369 5.56 41.51 -14.58
C LEU A 369 6.95 41.49 -15.24
N SER A 370 7.02 41.70 -16.56
CA SER A 370 8.32 41.81 -17.25
C SER A 370 9.18 42.93 -16.67
N HIS A 371 8.59 44.11 -16.47
CA HIS A 371 9.31 45.25 -15.88
C HIS A 371 9.78 44.95 -14.43
N LEU A 372 9.01 44.24 -13.64
CA LEU A 372 9.41 43.80 -12.28
C LEU A 372 10.69 42.96 -12.37
N ILE A 373 10.67 41.92 -13.20
CA ILE A 373 11.79 41.00 -13.33
C ILE A 373 13.02 41.68 -13.92
N GLU A 374 12.87 42.50 -14.97
CA GLU A 374 13.95 43.24 -15.62
C GLU A 374 14.62 44.20 -14.64
N ASN A 375 13.86 45.02 -13.90
CA ASN A 375 14.40 45.94 -12.92
C ASN A 375 15.16 45.19 -11.78
N LEU A 376 14.67 44.05 -11.33
CA LEU A 376 15.36 43.26 -10.34
C LEU A 376 16.65 42.64 -10.90
N ARG A 377 16.66 42.19 -12.16
CA ARG A 377 17.84 41.67 -12.85
C ARG A 377 18.97 42.67 -12.92
N GLU A 378 18.69 43.98 -13.06
CA GLU A 378 19.69 45.02 -13.09
C GLU A 378 20.34 45.31 -11.73
N ILE A 379 19.64 45.02 -10.64
CA ILE A 379 20.04 45.37 -9.26
C ILE A 379 20.75 44.20 -8.56
N TYR A 380 20.33 42.96 -8.83
CA TYR A 380 20.72 41.77 -8.06
C TYR A 380 21.53 40.79 -8.88
N ASP A 381 22.48 40.12 -8.23
CA ASP A 381 23.26 39.02 -8.84
C ASP A 381 22.37 37.79 -9.06
N PHE A 382 21.44 37.53 -8.13
CA PHE A 382 20.45 36.46 -8.22
C PHE A 382 19.07 36.97 -7.84
N VAL A 383 18.09 36.65 -8.67
CA VAL A 383 16.66 36.82 -8.39
C VAL A 383 16.02 35.44 -8.27
N ILE A 384 15.52 35.10 -7.11
CA ILE A 384 14.82 33.83 -6.85
C ILE A 384 13.32 34.10 -6.85
N VAL A 385 12.61 33.43 -7.74
CA VAL A 385 11.17 33.63 -7.94
C VAL A 385 10.43 32.39 -7.42
N ASP A 386 9.68 32.55 -6.32
CA ASP A 386 8.76 31.52 -5.84
C ASP A 386 7.47 31.56 -6.63
N THR A 387 7.03 30.45 -7.22
CA THR A 387 5.89 30.38 -8.13
C THR A 387 4.85 29.35 -7.68
N SER A 388 3.66 29.35 -8.29
CA SER A 388 2.67 28.29 -8.15
C SER A 388 3.19 26.94 -8.71
N PRO A 389 2.55 25.80 -8.33
CA PRO A 389 2.82 24.52 -8.98
C PRO A 389 2.45 24.54 -10.46
N LEU A 390 3.13 23.71 -11.26
CA LEU A 390 2.92 23.61 -12.71
C LEU A 390 1.61 22.88 -13.08
N TYR A 391 1.31 21.79 -12.36
CA TYR A 391 0.22 20.90 -12.72
C TYR A 391 -1.14 21.62 -12.67
N MET A 392 -1.82 21.68 -13.81
CA MET A 392 -3.11 22.33 -14.02
C MET A 392 -3.14 23.86 -13.76
N MET A 393 -1.97 24.55 -13.79
CA MET A 393 -1.90 25.98 -13.50
C MET A 393 -1.03 26.73 -14.50
N GLU A 394 -1.63 27.65 -15.24
CA GLU A 394 -0.92 28.50 -16.21
C GLU A 394 -0.02 29.55 -15.55
N ASP A 395 -0.25 29.88 -14.27
CA ASP A 395 0.42 30.97 -13.56
C ASP A 395 1.95 30.84 -13.59
N ALA A 396 2.48 29.62 -13.33
CA ALA A 396 3.91 29.37 -13.36
C ALA A 396 4.50 29.51 -14.76
N LEU A 397 3.75 29.11 -15.79
CA LEU A 397 4.18 29.25 -17.20
C LEU A 397 4.21 30.72 -17.66
N LEU A 398 3.31 31.55 -17.14
CA LEU A 398 3.33 33.01 -17.40
C LEU A 398 4.61 33.63 -16.81
N VAL A 399 5.03 33.20 -15.61
CA VAL A 399 6.27 33.66 -14.98
C VAL A 399 7.50 33.11 -15.75
N ALA A 400 7.44 31.86 -16.20
CA ALA A 400 8.52 31.18 -16.92
C ALA A 400 9.01 31.95 -18.13
N LYS A 401 8.13 32.72 -18.79
CA LYS A 401 8.47 33.58 -19.96
C LYS A 401 9.48 34.72 -19.65
N HIS A 402 9.67 35.03 -18.38
CA HIS A 402 10.44 36.19 -17.93
C HIS A 402 11.67 35.80 -17.08
N VAL A 403 11.90 34.52 -16.82
CA VAL A 403 13.03 34.01 -16.07
C VAL A 403 14.04 33.32 -16.97
N ASP A 404 15.27 33.11 -16.49
CA ASP A 404 16.35 32.52 -17.28
C ASP A 404 16.36 30.98 -17.16
N SER A 405 16.08 30.47 -15.99
CA SER A 405 16.12 29.02 -15.72
C SER A 405 15.22 28.63 -14.56
N ALA A 406 14.98 27.34 -14.38
CA ALA A 406 14.13 26.81 -13.33
C ALA A 406 14.79 25.71 -12.50
N VAL A 407 14.39 25.62 -11.24
CA VAL A 407 14.62 24.47 -10.37
C VAL A 407 13.27 23.83 -10.04
N VAL A 408 13.11 22.56 -10.37
CA VAL A 408 11.89 21.81 -10.11
C VAL A 408 12.01 21.08 -8.78
N VAL A 409 11.11 21.36 -7.85
CA VAL A 409 11.07 20.74 -6.54
C VAL A 409 10.09 19.57 -6.56
N VAL A 410 10.59 18.36 -6.32
CA VAL A 410 9.81 17.14 -6.28
C VAL A 410 9.88 16.55 -4.87
N LYS A 411 8.74 16.36 -4.23
CA LYS A 411 8.70 15.70 -2.93
C LYS A 411 8.76 14.19 -3.11
N GLN A 412 9.66 13.54 -2.37
CA GLN A 412 9.83 12.09 -2.43
C GLN A 412 8.51 11.35 -2.22
N ASP A 413 8.21 10.37 -3.09
CA ASP A 413 7.03 9.49 -3.01
C ASP A 413 5.69 10.26 -2.98
N TYR A 414 5.55 11.34 -3.75
CA TYR A 414 4.38 12.21 -3.70
C TYR A 414 3.69 12.35 -5.07
N ALA A 415 4.21 13.16 -5.99
CA ALA A 415 3.70 13.25 -7.36
C ALA A 415 4.07 12.00 -8.17
N THR A 416 3.25 11.65 -9.16
CA THR A 416 3.58 10.55 -10.08
C THR A 416 4.65 11.00 -11.09
N THR A 417 5.43 10.06 -11.60
CA THR A 417 6.44 10.38 -12.63
C THR A 417 5.79 10.92 -13.90
N THR A 418 4.58 10.48 -14.22
CA THR A 418 3.81 10.98 -15.36
C THR A 418 3.46 12.46 -15.18
N ASP A 419 2.86 12.82 -14.03
CA ASP A 419 2.50 14.22 -13.75
C ASP A 419 3.74 15.14 -13.76
N ILE A 420 4.90 14.62 -13.30
CA ILE A 420 6.16 15.38 -13.31
C ILE A 420 6.65 15.58 -14.74
N LEU A 421 6.64 14.53 -15.57
CA LEU A 421 7.07 14.61 -16.97
C LEU A 421 6.18 15.57 -17.74
N ASP A 422 4.87 15.41 -17.66
CA ASP A 422 3.91 16.30 -18.35
C ASP A 422 4.13 17.77 -17.96
N SER A 423 4.35 18.03 -16.65
CA SER A 423 4.64 19.41 -16.17
C SER A 423 5.98 19.96 -16.64
N VAL A 424 6.99 19.11 -16.71
CA VAL A 424 8.33 19.50 -17.17
C VAL A 424 8.35 19.73 -18.68
N ASP A 425 7.66 18.90 -19.45
CA ASP A 425 7.54 19.07 -20.90
C ASP A 425 6.84 20.39 -21.24
N GLU A 426 5.74 20.69 -20.54
CA GLU A 426 5.04 21.98 -20.69
C GLU A 426 5.94 23.18 -20.28
N LEU A 427 6.75 23.03 -19.23
CA LEU A 427 7.71 24.05 -18.84
C LEU A 427 8.80 24.23 -19.90
N HIS A 428 9.31 23.14 -20.51
CA HIS A 428 10.34 23.19 -21.56
C HIS A 428 9.88 23.88 -22.86
N GLU A 429 8.58 23.86 -23.16
CA GLU A 429 8.03 24.61 -24.28
C GLU A 429 8.19 26.13 -24.08
N THR A 430 8.18 26.57 -22.83
CA THR A 430 8.25 27.99 -22.46
C THR A 430 9.65 28.43 -22.03
N LEU A 431 10.36 27.57 -21.30
CA LEU A 431 11.66 27.83 -20.71
C LEU A 431 12.63 26.68 -21.04
N PRO A 432 13.58 26.90 -21.99
CA PRO A 432 14.43 25.82 -22.47
C PRO A 432 15.49 25.33 -21.48
N GLU A 433 15.82 26.14 -20.47
CA GLU A 433 16.85 25.80 -19.47
C GLU A 433 16.27 25.47 -18.12
N ILE A 434 16.53 24.24 -17.62
CA ILE A 434 16.21 23.79 -16.28
C ILE A 434 17.51 23.36 -15.60
N VAL A 435 17.85 23.98 -14.46
CA VAL A 435 19.03 23.61 -13.65
C VAL A 435 18.94 22.14 -13.21
N GLY A 436 17.73 21.68 -12.94
CA GLY A 436 17.43 20.30 -12.59
C GLY A 436 16.42 20.16 -11.44
N VAL A 437 16.40 18.95 -10.87
CA VAL A 437 15.41 18.54 -9.86
C VAL A 437 16.03 18.50 -8.47
N VAL A 438 15.31 19.07 -7.50
CA VAL A 438 15.58 18.96 -6.06
C VAL A 438 14.56 18.00 -5.45
N ILE A 439 15.04 16.89 -4.87
CA ILE A 439 14.21 15.96 -4.14
C ILE A 439 14.01 16.45 -2.69
N ASN A 440 12.80 16.84 -2.35
CA ASN A 440 12.46 17.34 -1.01
C ASN A 440 11.88 16.23 -0.11
N SER A 441 11.98 16.42 1.20
CA SER A 441 11.47 15.50 2.24
C SER A 441 12.03 14.09 2.10
N TYR A 442 13.28 13.98 1.70
CA TYR A 442 13.95 12.72 1.44
C TYR A 442 14.12 11.89 2.72
N LYS A 443 13.61 10.68 2.67
CA LYS A 443 13.85 9.62 3.67
C LYS A 443 14.64 8.52 2.99
N LYS A 444 15.76 8.12 3.59
CA LYS A 444 16.61 7.07 3.04
C LYS A 444 15.78 5.80 2.79
N PRO A 445 15.77 5.24 1.57
CA PRO A 445 15.10 3.97 1.29
C PRO A 445 15.73 2.83 2.11
N PHE A 446 14.92 1.83 2.47
CA PHE A 446 15.37 0.69 3.29
C PHE A 446 16.51 -0.10 2.63
N TYR A 447 16.48 -0.21 1.30
CA TYR A 447 17.45 -0.98 0.50
C TYR A 447 18.65 -0.18 0.03
N SER A 448 18.71 1.13 0.27
CA SER A 448 19.83 1.93 -0.21
C SER A 448 21.12 1.43 0.44
N GLN A 449 21.89 0.67 -0.31
CA GLN A 449 23.28 0.29 -0.03
C GLN A 449 24.25 1.50 -0.13
N GLU A 450 23.81 2.71 0.14
CA GLU A 450 24.78 3.69 0.58
C GLU A 450 25.31 3.14 1.90
N SER A 451 26.26 2.21 1.75
CA SER A 451 27.09 1.67 2.81
C SER A 451 27.38 2.76 3.80
N ALA A 452 27.44 2.42 5.05
CA ALA A 452 27.97 3.22 6.14
C ALA A 452 29.47 3.59 5.92
N GLY A 453 29.80 3.98 4.69
CA GLY A 453 30.96 4.75 4.30
C GLY A 453 30.62 6.18 4.69
N GLY A 454 30.64 6.45 5.99
CA GLY A 454 30.60 7.79 6.51
C GLY A 454 31.72 8.58 5.85
N TYR A 455 31.37 9.50 4.98
CA TYR A 455 32.19 10.69 4.79
C TYR A 455 32.00 11.55 6.06
N GLY A 456 32.50 11.02 7.17
CA GLY A 456 32.87 11.79 8.31
C GLY A 456 34.17 12.52 7.96
N TYR A 457 34.09 13.63 7.30
CA TYR A 457 35.15 14.62 7.38
C TYR A 457 35.08 15.22 8.80
N GLY A 458 35.61 14.45 9.74
CA GLY A 458 36.01 14.95 11.02
C GLY A 458 37.29 15.74 10.85
N TYR A 459 37.20 17.05 10.63
CA TYR A 459 38.27 17.96 10.90
C TYR A 459 38.42 18.05 12.44
N GLY A 460 39.08 17.06 13.01
CA GLY A 460 39.60 17.12 14.35
C GLY A 460 40.93 17.88 14.32
N TYR A 461 40.88 19.18 14.49
CA TYR A 461 42.07 19.95 14.90
C TYR A 461 42.34 19.61 16.38
N GLY A 462 43.08 18.53 16.61
CA GLY A 462 43.70 18.22 17.88
C GLY A 462 45.02 18.98 17.99
N TYR A 463 45.03 20.16 18.58
CA TYR A 463 46.24 20.77 19.11
C TYR A 463 46.64 20.01 20.38
N GLY A 464 47.50 19.01 20.23
CA GLY A 464 48.21 18.36 21.34
C GLY A 464 49.46 19.16 21.67
N TYR A 465 49.41 20.02 22.68
CA TYR A 465 50.61 20.55 23.34
C TYR A 465 51.17 19.43 24.24
N GLY A 466 52.21 18.76 23.76
CA GLY A 466 53.04 17.86 24.54
C GLY A 466 54.06 18.68 25.35
N TYR A 467 53.87 18.84 26.65
CA TYR A 467 54.94 19.23 27.56
C TYR A 467 55.77 18.00 27.91
N GLY A 468 56.98 17.94 27.38
CA GLY A 468 58.01 17.03 27.88
C GLY A 468 58.48 17.47 29.28
N ARG A 469 58.58 16.52 30.19
CA ARG A 469 59.37 16.65 31.41
C ARG A 469 60.35 15.49 31.47
N ASN A 470 61.62 15.85 31.31
CA ASN A 470 62.75 15.02 31.75
C ASN A 470 62.71 14.81 33.24
N LYS A 471 62.83 13.58 33.69
CA LYS A 471 63.90 13.08 34.59
C LYS A 471 63.76 11.55 34.64
#